data_62d8fd08817c87aa0ffa066c96834041
#
_entry.id   62d8fd08817c87aa0ffa066c96834041
#
_cell.length_a   1.000
_cell.length_b   1.000
_cell.length_c   1.000
_cell.angle_alpha   90.00
_cell.angle_beta   90.00
_cell.angle_gamma   90.00
#
_symmetry.space_group_name_H-M   'P 1'
#
loop_
_entity.id
_entity.type
_entity.pdbx_description
1 polymer ?
#
loop_
_entity_poly.entity_id
_entity_poly.type
_entity_poly.pdbx_seq_one_letter_code
_entity_poly.pdbx_strand_id
1 'polypeptide(L)'
;MKTLSIDIETYSSVSLQKSGVYRYVEAPDFEILLFGYSIDGAPVKVIDLTCGEKIPEDILDALTDDTVTKWAFNANFERVCLSQHMKNLGMSLDPFHDNHPLSTEMARYLNPEGWRCTMIWSAVMGLPLSLEGRRCCPRP
;
A
#
# COMPACT_ATOMS: atom_id res chain seq x y z
N MET A 1 -13.15 -0.53 -12.20
CA MET A 1 -12.67 -0.61 -10.80
C MET A 1 -12.94 0.72 -10.10
N LYS A 2 -13.64 0.70 -8.97
CA LYS A 2 -13.91 1.91 -8.16
C LYS A 2 -13.10 1.91 -6.87
N THR A 3 -12.95 0.74 -6.26
CA THR A 3 -12.22 0.57 -5.01
C THR A 3 -11.25 -0.59 -5.10
N LEU A 4 -10.10 -0.43 -4.44
CA LEU A 4 -9.06 -1.44 -4.31
C LEU A 4 -8.67 -1.55 -2.83
N SER A 5 -9.00 -2.65 -2.19
CA SER A 5 -8.55 -2.95 -0.83
C SER A 5 -7.23 -3.71 -0.89
N ILE A 6 -6.26 -3.32 -0.06
CA ILE A 6 -4.88 -3.79 -0.15
C ILE A 6 -4.38 -4.17 1.24
N ASP A 7 -3.59 -5.23 1.29
CA ASP A 7 -2.78 -5.66 2.42
C ASP A 7 -1.47 -6.26 1.92
N ILE A 8 -0.34 -6.00 2.57
CA ILE A 8 0.97 -6.46 2.13
C ILE A 8 1.79 -7.05 3.28
N GLU A 9 2.61 -8.04 2.94
CA GLU A 9 3.69 -8.52 3.80
C GLU A 9 5.03 -8.14 3.17
N THR A 10 5.96 -7.64 3.99
CA THR A 10 7.21 -7.06 3.50
C THR A 10 8.41 -7.56 4.32
N TYR A 11 9.60 -7.42 3.73
CA TYR A 11 10.88 -7.64 4.40
C TYR A 11 11.82 -6.46 4.17
N SER A 12 12.61 -6.15 5.18
CA SER A 12 13.77 -5.25 5.13
C SER A 12 14.68 -5.55 6.31
N SER A 13 15.99 -5.42 6.14
CA SER A 13 16.97 -5.49 7.24
C SER A 13 16.89 -4.31 8.20
N VAL A 14 16.27 -3.20 7.77
CA VAL A 14 16.06 -2.00 8.59
C VAL A 14 14.84 -2.19 9.49
N SER A 15 14.98 -1.87 10.77
CA SER A 15 13.86 -1.97 11.72
C SER A 15 12.82 -0.88 11.48
N LEU A 16 11.59 -1.28 11.11
CA LEU A 16 10.45 -0.38 10.93
C LEU A 16 10.15 0.44 12.19
N GLN A 17 10.18 -0.21 13.36
CA GLN A 17 9.86 0.44 14.65
C GLN A 17 10.86 1.52 15.04
N LYS A 18 12.16 1.33 14.71
CA LYS A 18 13.23 2.27 15.07
C LYS A 18 13.41 3.40 14.07
N SER A 19 13.18 3.13 12.79
CA SER A 19 13.58 4.02 11.69
C SER A 19 12.41 4.62 10.92
N GLY A 20 11.20 4.06 11.08
CA GLY A 20 10.02 4.48 10.32
C GLY A 20 10.01 3.92 8.88
N VAL A 21 8.86 4.04 8.22
CA VAL A 21 8.60 3.40 6.93
C VAL A 21 9.51 3.92 5.82
N TYR A 22 9.85 5.20 5.80
CA TYR A 22 10.66 5.78 4.72
C TYR A 22 12.07 5.19 4.68
N ARG A 23 12.72 5.05 5.83
CA ARG A 23 14.02 4.39 5.91
C ARG A 23 13.94 2.88 5.71
N TYR A 24 12.83 2.28 6.13
CA TYR A 24 12.56 0.87 5.95
C TYR A 24 12.55 0.45 4.48
N VAL A 25 11.91 1.24 3.63
CA VAL A 25 11.81 0.95 2.18
C VAL A 25 13.06 1.34 1.38
N GLU A 26 13.91 2.23 1.92
CA GLU A 26 15.19 2.63 1.29
C GLU A 26 16.28 1.56 1.42
N ALA A 27 16.08 0.54 2.25
CA ALA A 27 17.03 -0.55 2.40
C ALA A 27 17.22 -1.28 1.05
N PRO A 28 18.47 -1.64 0.67
CA PRO A 28 18.73 -2.35 -0.59
C PRO A 28 18.04 -3.71 -0.70
N ASP A 29 17.70 -4.31 0.44
CA ASP A 29 17.05 -5.61 0.57
C ASP A 29 15.55 -5.51 0.84
N PHE A 30 14.97 -4.30 0.74
CA PHE A 30 13.53 -4.14 0.86
C PHE A 30 12.80 -4.87 -0.25
N GLU A 31 11.83 -5.69 0.13
CA GLU A 31 10.95 -6.36 -0.82
C GLU A 31 9.54 -6.56 -0.27
N ILE A 32 8.56 -6.61 -1.16
CA ILE A 32 7.21 -7.08 -0.86
C ILE A 32 7.19 -8.59 -1.08
N LEU A 33 6.77 -9.33 -0.07
CA LEU A 33 6.69 -10.80 -0.11
C LEU A 33 5.33 -11.27 -0.62
N LEU A 34 4.26 -10.74 -0.03
CA LEU A 34 2.87 -11.05 -0.40
C LEU A 34 2.10 -9.77 -0.68
N PHE A 35 1.24 -9.82 -1.67
CA PHE A 35 0.32 -8.76 -2.02
C PHE A 35 -1.11 -9.28 -2.07
N GLY A 36 -1.90 -8.95 -1.05
CA GLY A 36 -3.32 -9.26 -0.98
C GLY A 36 -4.16 -8.11 -1.50
N TYR A 37 -5.18 -8.39 -2.32
CA TYR A 37 -6.07 -7.36 -2.81
C TYR A 37 -7.49 -7.85 -3.08
N SER A 38 -8.44 -6.92 -3.04
CA SER A 38 -9.83 -7.12 -3.43
C SER A 38 -10.32 -5.92 -4.24
N ILE A 39 -10.94 -6.20 -5.38
CA ILE A 39 -11.53 -5.20 -6.27
C ILE A 39 -13.02 -5.10 -5.99
N ASP A 40 -13.52 -3.88 -5.68
CA ASP A 40 -14.95 -3.58 -5.52
C ASP A 40 -15.67 -4.55 -4.57
N GLY A 41 -14.98 -5.05 -3.52
CA GLY A 41 -15.52 -6.00 -2.56
C GLY A 41 -15.59 -7.46 -3.03
N ALA A 42 -14.97 -7.79 -4.16
CA ALA A 42 -14.84 -9.17 -4.63
C ALA A 42 -13.97 -10.02 -3.68
N PRO A 43 -13.96 -11.36 -3.81
CA PRO A 43 -13.09 -12.22 -3.01
C PRO A 43 -11.63 -11.79 -3.09
N VAL A 44 -10.92 -11.87 -1.97
CA VAL A 44 -9.50 -11.52 -1.86
C VAL A 44 -8.67 -12.45 -2.74
N LYS A 45 -7.74 -11.85 -3.49
CA LYS A 45 -6.66 -12.54 -4.20
C LYS A 45 -5.34 -12.25 -3.50
N VAL A 46 -4.44 -13.21 -3.50
CA VAL A 46 -3.09 -13.08 -2.96
C VAL A 46 -2.08 -13.43 -4.04
N ILE A 47 -1.09 -12.57 -4.21
CA ILE A 47 0.05 -12.75 -5.11
C ILE A 47 1.27 -13.02 -4.25
N ASP A 48 1.94 -14.14 -4.51
CA ASP A 48 3.19 -14.49 -3.83
C ASP A 48 4.40 -14.08 -4.69
N LEU A 49 4.97 -12.91 -4.37
CA LEU A 49 6.12 -12.39 -5.10
C LEU A 49 7.38 -13.21 -4.83
N THR A 50 7.45 -13.95 -3.71
CA THR A 50 8.60 -14.81 -3.40
C THR A 50 8.71 -16.01 -4.34
N CYS A 51 7.57 -16.44 -4.91
CA CYS A 51 7.51 -17.52 -5.92
C CYS A 51 7.65 -17.01 -7.36
N GLY A 52 7.95 -15.73 -7.57
CA GLY A 52 8.10 -15.10 -8.88
C GLY A 52 6.80 -14.65 -9.53
N GLU A 53 5.68 -14.69 -8.80
CA GLU A 53 4.46 -14.06 -9.25
C GLU A 53 4.63 -12.54 -9.33
N LYS A 54 3.82 -11.89 -10.17
CA LYS A 54 3.86 -10.42 -10.35
C LYS A 54 2.49 -9.84 -10.08
N ILE A 55 2.49 -8.63 -9.52
CA ILE A 55 1.26 -7.84 -9.38
C ILE A 55 0.75 -7.55 -10.81
N PRO A 56 -0.53 -7.84 -11.12
CA PRO A 56 -1.11 -7.57 -12.43
C PRO A 56 -0.98 -6.09 -12.84
N GLU A 57 -0.77 -5.83 -14.14
CA GLU A 57 -0.58 -4.47 -14.66
C GLU A 57 -1.78 -3.56 -14.39
N ASP A 58 -3.01 -4.08 -14.53
CA ASP A 58 -4.24 -3.34 -14.23
C ASP A 58 -4.35 -2.92 -12.76
N ILE A 59 -3.74 -3.67 -11.84
CA ILE A 59 -3.64 -3.31 -10.43
C ILE A 59 -2.56 -2.24 -10.21
N LEU A 60 -1.41 -2.36 -10.87
CA LEU A 60 -0.36 -1.33 -10.82
C LEU A 60 -0.86 0.00 -11.39
N ASP A 61 -1.60 -0.03 -12.49
CA ASP A 61 -2.24 1.16 -13.07
C ASP A 61 -3.27 1.77 -12.10
N ALA A 62 -4.07 0.93 -11.44
CA ALA A 62 -5.04 1.39 -10.44
C ALA A 62 -4.40 2.06 -9.23
N LEU A 63 -3.15 1.70 -8.87
CA LEU A 63 -2.42 2.36 -7.78
C LEU A 63 -2.08 3.82 -8.10
N THR A 64 -1.82 4.15 -9.37
CA THR A 64 -1.53 5.51 -9.85
C THR A 64 -2.78 6.29 -10.26
N ASP A 65 -3.91 5.61 -10.45
CA ASP A 65 -5.17 6.24 -10.84
C ASP A 65 -5.87 6.88 -9.61
N ASP A 66 -5.93 8.21 -9.57
CA ASP A 66 -6.56 8.95 -8.48
C ASP A 66 -8.09 8.79 -8.43
N THR A 67 -8.72 8.28 -9.50
CA THR A 67 -10.15 7.98 -9.51
C THR A 67 -10.49 6.66 -8.80
N VAL A 68 -9.51 5.80 -8.58
CA VAL A 68 -9.64 4.56 -7.81
C VAL A 68 -9.35 4.83 -6.34
N THR A 69 -10.30 4.55 -5.46
CA THR A 69 -10.09 4.66 -4.01
C THR A 69 -9.34 3.42 -3.49
N LYS A 70 -8.16 3.64 -2.91
CA LYS A 70 -7.34 2.58 -2.28
C LYS A 70 -7.62 2.53 -0.78
N TRP A 71 -7.92 1.34 -0.26
CA TRP A 71 -8.17 1.10 1.15
C TRP A 71 -7.09 0.19 1.73
N ALA A 72 -6.52 0.57 2.88
CA ALA A 72 -5.60 -0.28 3.63
C ALA A 72 -5.74 -0.03 5.13
N PHE A 73 -5.27 -0.97 5.98
CA PHE A 73 -5.40 -0.81 7.43
C PHE A 73 -4.45 0.26 7.99
N ASN A 74 -3.23 0.34 7.48
CA ASN A 74 -2.27 1.41 7.75
C ASN A 74 -1.82 2.03 6.43
N ALA A 75 -2.72 2.72 5.76
CA ALA A 75 -2.60 3.12 4.36
C ALA A 75 -1.30 3.86 4.00
N ASN A 76 -0.68 4.59 4.95
CA ASN A 76 0.60 5.22 4.71
C ASN A 76 1.73 4.20 4.53
N PHE A 77 1.69 3.09 5.26
CA PHE A 77 2.67 2.02 5.13
C PHE A 77 2.57 1.36 3.75
N GLU A 78 1.38 0.90 3.36
CA GLU A 78 1.16 0.27 2.06
C GLU A 78 1.52 1.22 0.92
N ARG A 79 1.09 2.49 1.00
CA ARG A 79 1.38 3.50 -0.02
C ARG A 79 2.88 3.70 -0.23
N VAL A 80 3.65 3.83 0.83
CA VAL A 80 5.10 4.06 0.75
C VAL A 80 5.83 2.81 0.26
N CYS A 81 5.47 1.62 0.76
CA CYS A 81 6.04 0.35 0.33
C CYS A 81 5.78 0.07 -1.16
N LEU A 82 4.53 0.25 -1.61
CA LEU A 82 4.16 0.07 -3.02
C LEU A 82 4.84 1.10 -3.92
N SER A 83 4.98 2.35 -3.48
CA SER A 83 5.74 3.36 -4.21
C SER A 83 7.18 2.92 -4.47
N GLN A 84 7.86 2.41 -3.46
CA GLN A 84 9.23 1.91 -3.61
C GLN A 84 9.31 0.68 -4.51
N HIS A 85 8.35 -0.25 -4.36
CA HIS A 85 8.28 -1.43 -5.22
C HIS A 85 8.11 -1.05 -6.70
N MET A 86 7.21 -0.14 -7.02
CA MET A 86 6.99 0.35 -8.38
C MET A 86 8.23 1.05 -8.95
N LYS A 87 8.95 1.85 -8.15
CA LYS A 87 10.24 2.44 -8.54
C LYS A 87 11.29 1.36 -8.86
N ASN A 88 11.36 0.32 -8.05
CA ASN A 88 12.28 -0.80 -8.27
C ASN A 88 11.96 -1.56 -9.57
N LEU A 89 10.70 -1.51 -10.02
CA LEU A 89 10.27 -2.01 -11.34
C LEU A 89 10.53 -1.02 -12.49
N GLY A 90 11.08 0.17 -12.21
CA GLY A 90 11.32 1.21 -13.21
C GLY A 90 10.06 1.98 -13.63
N MET A 91 8.97 1.92 -12.84
CA MET A 91 7.72 2.62 -13.14
C MET A 91 7.77 4.07 -12.65
N SER A 92 7.18 4.98 -13.43
CA SER A 92 6.92 6.36 -13.00
C SER A 92 5.71 6.39 -12.07
N LEU A 93 5.81 7.16 -10.99
CA LEU A 93 4.70 7.40 -10.05
C LEU A 93 3.97 8.72 -10.34
N ASP A 94 4.44 9.47 -11.35
CA ASP A 94 3.85 10.75 -11.73
C ASP A 94 2.70 10.52 -12.71
N PRO A 95 1.43 10.78 -12.31
CA PRO A 95 0.29 10.68 -13.22
C PRO A 95 0.28 11.78 -14.30
N PHE A 96 1.12 12.83 -14.16
CA PHE A 96 1.11 14.00 -15.01
C PHE A 96 2.24 14.10 -16.03
N HIS A 97 3.07 13.07 -16.21
CA HIS A 97 4.19 13.07 -17.15
C HIS A 97 5.09 14.33 -17.15
N ASP A 98 6.27 14.23 -16.63
CA ASP A 98 7.51 14.99 -16.80
C ASP A 98 7.51 16.54 -16.89
N ASN A 99 6.39 17.24 -16.95
CA ASN A 99 6.34 18.68 -17.21
C ASN A 99 5.73 19.56 -16.12
N HIS A 100 5.38 19.00 -14.94
CA HIS A 100 4.81 19.81 -13.87
C HIS A 100 5.91 20.29 -12.91
N PRO A 101 5.99 21.63 -12.59
CA PRO A 101 7.05 22.16 -11.72
C PRO A 101 7.04 21.64 -10.28
N LEU A 102 5.99 20.95 -9.86
CA LEU A 102 5.88 20.28 -8.55
C LEU A 102 6.27 18.78 -8.61
N SER A 103 6.63 18.26 -9.78
CA SER A 103 6.83 16.83 -10.02
C SER A 103 8.03 16.23 -9.29
N THR A 104 9.06 17.02 -8.98
CA THR A 104 10.35 16.50 -8.47
C THR A 104 10.33 16.05 -7.00
N GLU A 105 9.46 16.57 -6.16
CA GLU A 105 9.36 16.13 -4.76
C GLU A 105 8.12 15.28 -4.47
N MET A 106 6.99 15.57 -5.12
CA MET A 106 5.75 14.80 -4.97
C MET A 106 5.78 13.47 -5.72
N ALA A 107 6.60 13.34 -6.79
CA ALA A 107 6.76 12.10 -7.56
C ALA A 107 7.53 10.97 -6.85
N ARG A 108 7.93 11.17 -5.59
CA ARG A 108 8.62 10.13 -4.81
C ARG A 108 7.69 9.02 -4.34
N TYR A 109 6.43 9.34 -4.13
CA TYR A 109 5.43 8.42 -3.57
C TYR A 109 4.09 8.60 -4.29
N LEU A 110 3.29 7.53 -4.31
CA LEU A 110 1.91 7.56 -4.80
C LEU A 110 1.11 8.67 -4.11
N ASN A 111 0.23 9.35 -4.86
CA ASN A 111 -0.59 10.44 -4.36
C ASN A 111 -1.47 9.97 -3.18
N PRO A 112 -1.39 10.59 -2.00
CA PRO A 112 -2.15 10.17 -0.82
C PRO A 112 -3.65 10.42 -0.92
N GLU A 113 -4.11 11.32 -1.81
CA GLU A 113 -5.52 11.72 -1.88
C GLU A 113 -6.47 10.57 -2.24
N GLY A 114 -6.02 9.63 -3.05
CA GLY A 114 -6.77 8.42 -3.41
C GLY A 114 -6.80 7.34 -2.32
N TRP A 115 -6.09 7.52 -1.20
CA TRP A 115 -5.96 6.51 -0.15
C TRP A 115 -6.89 6.75 1.04
N ARG A 116 -7.37 5.66 1.62
CA ARG A 116 -8.22 5.65 2.84
C ARG A 116 -7.65 4.66 3.83
N CYS A 117 -7.53 5.08 5.08
CA CYS A 117 -6.94 4.28 6.15
C CYS A 117 -8.03 3.76 7.08
N THR A 118 -8.27 2.44 7.09
CA THR A 118 -9.27 1.83 7.97
C THR A 118 -8.86 1.87 9.45
N MET A 119 -7.56 1.98 9.75
CA MET A 119 -7.07 2.20 11.12
C MET A 119 -7.55 3.54 11.68
N ILE A 120 -7.47 4.62 10.88
CA ILE A 120 -7.97 5.95 11.28
C ILE A 120 -9.48 5.92 11.48
N TRP A 121 -10.22 5.28 10.57
CA TRP A 121 -11.66 5.10 10.72
C TRP A 121 -12.02 4.34 11.99
N SER A 122 -11.23 3.32 12.33
CA SER A 122 -11.41 2.56 13.58
C SER A 122 -11.23 3.44 14.81
N ALA A 123 -10.21 4.33 14.80
CA ALA A 123 -9.99 5.28 15.89
C ALA A 123 -11.19 6.23 16.07
N VAL A 124 -11.72 6.77 14.97
CA VAL A 124 -12.91 7.65 15.00
C VAL A 124 -14.14 6.93 15.58
N MET A 125 -14.28 5.62 15.30
CA MET A 125 -15.37 4.80 15.81
C MET A 125 -15.11 4.24 17.21
N GLY A 126 -14.00 4.59 17.88
CA GLY A 126 -13.62 4.07 19.18
C GLY A 126 -13.21 2.59 19.20
N LEU A 127 -12.84 2.04 18.04
CA LEU A 127 -12.37 0.67 17.90
C LEU A 127 -10.85 0.58 18.13
N PRO A 128 -10.31 -0.61 18.51
CA PRO A 128 -8.88 -0.81 18.68
C PRO A 128 -8.09 -0.47 17.42
N LEU A 129 -6.88 0.11 17.59
CA LEU A 129 -5.96 0.48 16.51
C LEU A 129 -5.11 -0.69 16.01
N SER A 130 -5.30 -1.90 16.51
CA SER A 130 -4.65 -3.11 16.04
C SER A 130 -5.67 -4.13 15.56
N LEU A 131 -5.31 -4.95 14.58
CA LEU A 131 -6.15 -6.05 14.10
C LEU A 131 -6.33 -7.13 15.18
N GLU A 132 -5.34 -7.34 16.05
CA GLU A 132 -5.43 -8.26 17.20
C GLU A 132 -6.49 -7.84 18.20
N GLY A 133 -6.62 -6.55 18.48
CA GLY A 133 -7.61 -6.00 19.41
C GLY A 133 -9.06 -6.13 18.92
N ARG A 134 -9.28 -6.51 17.66
CA ARG A 134 -10.62 -6.71 17.09
C ARG A 134 -11.21 -8.10 17.29
N ARG A 135 -10.51 -9.00 17.98
CA ARG A 135 -11.01 -10.35 18.30
C ARG A 135 -12.06 -10.36 19.42
N CYS A 136 -12.70 -9.25 19.71
CA CYS A 136 -13.76 -9.15 20.71
C CYS A 136 -15.16 -9.35 20.10
N CYS A 137 -15.37 -10.49 19.43
CA CYS A 137 -16.69 -11.14 19.47
C CYS A 137 -16.50 -12.45 20.19
N PRO A 138 -17.10 -12.66 21.39
CA PRO A 138 -17.19 -13.99 21.95
C PRO A 138 -17.94 -14.85 20.94
N ARG A 139 -17.29 -15.91 20.47
CA ARG A 139 -18.01 -16.95 19.70
C ARG A 139 -19.12 -17.47 20.53
N PRO A 140 -20.33 -17.64 20.00
CA PRO A 140 -21.42 -18.30 20.69
C PRO A 140 -21.07 -19.74 21.04
#